data_cbdc465ebef54b83e116cc5928c9d3a9
#
_entry.id   cbdc465ebef54b83e116cc5928c9d3a9
#
_cell.length_a   1.000
_cell.length_b   1.000
_cell.length_c   1.000
_cell.angle_alpha   90.00
_cell.angle_beta   90.00
_cell.angle_gamma   90.00
#
_symmetry.space_group_name_H-M   'P 1'
#
loop_
_entity.id
_entity.type
_entity.pdbx_description
1 polymer ?
#
loop_
_entity_poly.entity_id
_entity_poly.type
_entity_poly.pdbx_seq_one_letter_code
_entity_poly.pdbx_strand_id
1 'polypeptide(L)'
;GPHPYPTIVRDFQSVIGREALRQMCDPEVGPGRLPDAIVACVGGGSNAIGIFHPFLEYPSVRLIGVEAGGRGIEGGEHAARFADPRLGRLGVLQGTKSYVMQDADGQIALTHSISAGLDYASVGPEHAWLRDQGRTEYTYATDDEALEGVKLLSRLEGIIPALESAHAVAHLVRLAPQMSKDEIILINLSGRGDKDLGTIMKELGNL
;
A
#
# COMPACT_ATOMS: atom_id res chain seq x y z
N GLY A 1 0.91 -10.61 -13.09
CA GLY A 1 1.09 -11.62 -14.14
C GLY A 1 2.56 -11.80 -14.52
N PRO A 2 2.90 -12.77 -15.43
CA PRO A 2 4.27 -13.00 -15.87
C PRO A 2 4.79 -11.84 -16.73
N HIS A 3 6.11 -11.86 -17.01
CA HIS A 3 6.67 -10.91 -17.99
C HIS A 3 5.86 -10.95 -19.31
N PRO A 4 5.53 -9.81 -19.95
CA PRO A 4 6.01 -8.45 -19.63
C PRO A 4 5.09 -7.61 -18.74
N TYR A 5 4.00 -8.19 -18.18
CA TYR A 5 3.00 -7.42 -17.44
C TYR A 5 3.56 -6.57 -16.28
N PRO A 6 4.50 -7.04 -15.43
CA PRO A 6 5.06 -6.21 -14.38
C PRO A 6 5.70 -4.92 -14.91
N THR A 7 6.45 -5.03 -16.00
CA THR A 7 7.09 -3.87 -16.66
C THR A 7 6.05 -2.92 -17.25
N ILE A 8 5.04 -3.45 -17.97
CA ILE A 8 3.98 -2.64 -18.58
C ILE A 8 3.20 -1.87 -17.51
N VAL A 9 2.80 -2.56 -16.43
CA VAL A 9 2.05 -1.96 -15.32
C VAL A 9 2.87 -0.87 -14.65
N ARG A 10 4.12 -1.16 -14.28
CA ARG A 10 5.02 -0.19 -13.70
C ARG A 10 5.16 1.06 -14.58
N ASP A 11 5.45 0.88 -15.85
CA ASP A 11 5.74 1.98 -16.76
C ASP A 11 4.52 2.90 -16.95
N PHE A 12 3.32 2.32 -17.07
CA PHE A 12 2.09 3.09 -17.17
C PHE A 12 1.73 3.77 -15.84
N GLN A 13 1.83 3.07 -14.71
CA GLN A 13 1.54 3.64 -13.40
C GLN A 13 2.59 4.66 -12.94
N SER A 14 3.80 4.63 -13.48
CA SER A 14 4.87 5.56 -13.11
C SER A 14 4.58 7.03 -13.44
N VAL A 15 3.52 7.32 -14.20
CA VAL A 15 3.03 8.70 -14.37
C VAL A 15 2.76 9.35 -13.01
N ILE A 16 2.17 8.59 -12.06
CA ILE A 16 1.89 9.05 -10.70
C ILE A 16 3.17 9.56 -10.03
N GLY A 17 4.20 8.73 -10.00
CA GLY A 17 5.47 9.06 -9.35
C GLY A 17 6.25 10.15 -10.07
N ARG A 18 6.24 10.18 -11.42
CA ARG A 18 6.88 11.24 -12.20
C ARG A 18 6.25 12.62 -11.96
N GLU A 19 4.93 12.68 -11.88
CA GLU A 19 4.23 13.92 -11.58
C GLU A 19 4.44 14.34 -10.13
N ALA A 20 4.35 13.39 -9.18
CA ALA A 20 4.61 13.65 -7.78
C ALA A 20 6.04 14.18 -7.55
N LEU A 21 7.05 13.57 -8.17
CA LEU A 21 8.45 14.02 -8.08
C LEU A 21 8.60 15.46 -8.60
N ARG A 22 8.02 15.76 -9.76
CA ARG A 22 8.06 17.12 -10.33
C ARG A 22 7.39 18.12 -9.41
N GLN A 23 6.18 17.82 -8.92
CA GLN A 23 5.41 18.70 -8.05
C GLN A 23 6.11 18.93 -6.70
N MET A 24 6.70 17.90 -6.12
CA MET A 24 7.44 18.02 -4.86
C MET A 24 8.68 18.90 -4.98
N CYS A 25 9.41 18.81 -6.10
CA CYS A 25 10.64 19.56 -6.33
C CYS A 25 10.40 20.98 -6.88
N ASP A 26 9.20 21.29 -7.33
CA ASP A 26 8.85 22.63 -7.85
C ASP A 26 8.38 23.55 -6.70
N PRO A 27 9.14 24.59 -6.36
CA PRO A 27 8.77 25.49 -5.26
C PRO A 27 7.53 26.36 -5.53
N GLU A 28 7.07 26.43 -6.79
CA GLU A 28 5.83 27.13 -7.12
C GLU A 28 4.58 26.27 -6.89
N VAL A 29 4.75 24.94 -6.83
CA VAL A 29 3.66 23.98 -6.71
C VAL A 29 3.69 23.22 -5.39
N GLY A 30 4.87 22.88 -4.92
CA GLY A 30 5.11 22.07 -3.75
C GLY A 30 6.20 22.61 -2.82
N PRO A 31 6.76 21.77 -1.97
CA PRO A 31 7.73 22.19 -0.96
C PRO A 31 9.13 22.53 -1.51
N GLY A 32 9.38 22.36 -2.81
CA GLY A 32 10.69 22.60 -3.44
C GLY A 32 11.77 21.57 -3.07
N ARG A 33 11.37 20.40 -2.51
CA ARG A 33 12.30 19.36 -2.11
C ARG A 33 11.65 17.97 -2.17
N LEU A 34 12.48 16.93 -2.09
CA LEU A 34 11.99 15.54 -2.00
C LEU A 34 11.22 15.31 -0.68
N PRO A 35 10.24 14.37 -0.69
CA PRO A 35 9.64 13.90 0.55
C PRO A 35 10.63 13.02 1.32
N ASP A 36 10.46 12.94 2.63
CA ASP A 36 11.26 12.07 3.49
C ASP A 36 10.71 10.64 3.49
N ALA A 37 9.39 10.49 3.31
CA ALA A 37 8.74 9.19 3.18
C ALA A 37 7.60 9.24 2.16
N ILE A 38 7.43 8.13 1.42
CA ILE A 38 6.28 7.88 0.54
C ILE A 38 5.53 6.66 1.06
N VAL A 39 4.22 6.78 1.24
CA VAL A 39 3.36 5.71 1.75
C VAL A 39 2.30 5.36 0.70
N ALA A 40 2.15 4.09 0.38
CA ALA A 40 1.14 3.58 -0.55
C ALA A 40 0.58 2.24 -0.09
N CYS A 41 -0.71 1.99 -0.32
CA CYS A 41 -1.31 0.68 -0.08
C CYS A 41 -0.82 -0.36 -1.09
N VAL A 42 -0.72 -1.62 -0.65
CA VAL A 42 -0.18 -2.72 -1.47
C VAL A 42 -1.08 -3.95 -1.41
N GLY A 43 -1.88 -4.11 -2.47
CA GLY A 43 -2.50 -5.38 -2.86
C GLY A 43 -1.57 -6.11 -3.84
N GLY A 44 -1.91 -6.13 -5.13
CA GLY A 44 -0.96 -6.51 -6.20
C GLY A 44 0.21 -5.53 -6.33
N GLY A 45 0.04 -4.27 -5.91
CA GLY A 45 1.09 -3.27 -5.80
C GLY A 45 1.24 -2.36 -7.01
N SER A 46 0.27 -2.32 -7.94
CA SER A 46 0.38 -1.49 -9.16
C SER A 46 0.46 0.01 -8.86
N ASN A 47 -0.36 0.53 -7.97
CA ASN A 47 -0.30 1.92 -7.55
C ASN A 47 1.00 2.25 -6.83
N ALA A 48 1.44 1.37 -5.94
CA ALA A 48 2.63 1.56 -5.13
C ALA A 48 3.90 1.54 -6.00
N ILE A 49 4.06 0.58 -6.92
CA ILE A 49 5.21 0.59 -7.82
C ILE A 49 5.21 1.82 -8.74
N GLY A 50 4.02 2.30 -9.11
CA GLY A 50 3.87 3.51 -9.91
C GLY A 50 4.42 4.75 -9.23
N ILE A 51 4.11 4.95 -7.94
CA ILE A 51 4.65 6.09 -7.21
C ILE A 51 6.09 5.85 -6.77
N PHE A 52 6.49 4.62 -6.40
CA PHE A 52 7.83 4.32 -5.91
C PHE A 52 8.89 4.39 -6.99
N HIS A 53 8.59 3.93 -8.21
CA HIS A 53 9.57 3.71 -9.25
C HIS A 53 10.43 4.95 -9.56
N PRO A 54 9.89 6.17 -9.78
CA PRO A 54 10.71 7.35 -10.01
C PRO A 54 11.55 7.79 -8.80
N PHE A 55 11.21 7.32 -7.60
CA PHE A 55 11.94 7.64 -6.37
C PHE A 55 12.97 6.58 -5.97
N LEU A 56 13.11 5.50 -6.73
CA LEU A 56 14.09 4.45 -6.44
C LEU A 56 15.54 4.96 -6.44
N GLU A 57 15.82 5.97 -7.29
CA GLU A 57 17.15 6.59 -7.42
C GLU A 57 17.46 7.56 -6.27
N TYR A 58 16.54 7.81 -5.35
CA TYR A 58 16.71 8.72 -4.21
C TYR A 58 16.75 7.94 -2.90
N PRO A 59 17.92 7.44 -2.44
CA PRO A 59 18.02 6.58 -1.26
C PRO A 59 17.57 7.25 0.05
N SER A 60 17.57 8.58 0.10
CA SER A 60 17.08 9.35 1.24
C SER A 60 15.56 9.29 1.42
N VAL A 61 14.82 8.93 0.37
CA VAL A 61 13.36 8.82 0.42
C VAL A 61 12.99 7.41 0.87
N ARG A 62 12.33 7.29 2.02
CA ARG A 62 11.76 6.01 2.49
C ARG A 62 10.55 5.65 1.64
N LEU A 63 10.46 4.39 1.22
CA LEU A 63 9.34 3.88 0.43
C LEU A 63 8.61 2.80 1.25
N ILE A 64 7.38 3.07 1.66
CA ILE A 64 6.64 2.26 2.62
C ILE A 64 5.35 1.73 1.99
N GLY A 65 5.27 0.41 1.82
CA GLY A 65 4.08 -0.29 1.37
C GLY A 65 3.22 -0.74 2.55
N VAL A 66 1.92 -0.48 2.50
CA VAL A 66 0.97 -0.88 3.54
C VAL A 66 0.07 -1.97 3.01
N GLU A 67 0.21 -3.18 3.54
CA GLU A 67 -0.59 -4.36 3.20
C GLU A 67 -1.87 -4.43 4.05
N ALA A 68 -2.82 -5.29 3.64
CA ALA A 68 -4.03 -5.51 4.41
C ALA A 68 -3.78 -6.49 5.57
N GLY A 69 -3.85 -5.98 6.78
CA GLY A 69 -3.80 -6.75 8.02
C GLY A 69 -5.11 -7.48 8.34
N GLY A 70 -6.18 -7.23 7.58
CA GLY A 70 -7.46 -7.89 7.74
C GLY A 70 -7.98 -7.77 9.19
N ARG A 71 -8.46 -8.90 9.74
CA ARG A 71 -8.90 -8.98 11.13
C ARG A 71 -7.76 -9.18 12.13
N GLY A 72 -6.52 -9.17 11.66
CA GLY A 72 -5.32 -9.34 12.45
C GLY A 72 -4.40 -10.45 11.96
N ILE A 73 -3.10 -10.22 12.05
CA ILE A 73 -2.07 -11.15 11.55
C ILE A 73 -2.10 -12.49 12.31
N GLU A 74 -2.29 -12.45 13.62
CA GLU A 74 -2.24 -13.65 14.47
C GLU A 74 -3.32 -14.68 14.12
N GLY A 75 -4.51 -14.22 13.73
CA GLY A 75 -5.64 -15.07 13.34
C GLY A 75 -5.53 -15.68 11.94
N GLY A 76 -4.59 -15.21 11.12
CA GLY A 76 -4.44 -15.66 9.73
C GLY A 76 -5.47 -15.10 8.75
N GLU A 77 -6.42 -14.29 9.21
CA GLU A 77 -7.43 -13.65 8.37
C GLU A 77 -6.95 -12.29 7.86
N HIS A 78 -5.95 -12.30 6.98
CA HIS A 78 -5.30 -11.11 6.42
C HIS A 78 -4.78 -11.37 4.99
N ALA A 79 -4.24 -10.34 4.35
CA ALA A 79 -3.57 -10.42 3.04
C ALA A 79 -2.18 -9.72 3.08
N ALA A 80 -1.48 -9.82 4.21
CA ALA A 80 -0.16 -9.24 4.41
C ALA A 80 0.94 -10.28 4.19
N ARG A 81 1.45 -10.38 2.96
CA ARG A 81 2.42 -11.40 2.52
C ARG A 81 3.79 -11.21 3.15
N PHE A 82 4.17 -9.96 3.41
CA PHE A 82 5.48 -9.63 3.96
C PHE A 82 5.49 -9.54 5.49
N ALA A 83 4.35 -9.22 6.10
CA ALA A 83 4.23 -9.09 7.54
C ALA A 83 4.14 -10.45 8.27
N ASP A 84 3.65 -11.50 7.60
CA ASP A 84 3.56 -12.84 8.18
C ASP A 84 4.50 -13.83 7.48
N PRO A 85 5.70 -14.10 8.06
CA PRO A 85 6.65 -15.05 7.49
C PRO A 85 6.18 -16.51 7.54
N ARG A 86 5.12 -16.82 8.29
CA ARG A 86 4.56 -18.17 8.37
C ARG A 86 3.80 -18.51 7.08
N LEU A 87 3.09 -17.52 6.53
CA LEU A 87 2.26 -17.68 5.34
C LEU A 87 2.91 -17.09 4.09
N GLY A 88 3.58 -15.95 4.19
CA GLY A 88 4.22 -15.29 3.06
C GLY A 88 5.53 -15.96 2.65
N ARG A 89 5.49 -16.82 1.63
CA ARG A 89 6.63 -17.61 1.14
C ARG A 89 6.88 -17.36 -0.34
N LEU A 90 8.10 -17.64 -0.79
CA LEU A 90 8.40 -17.65 -2.23
C LEU A 90 7.59 -18.73 -2.92
N GLY A 91 6.85 -18.33 -3.94
CA GLY A 91 6.00 -19.24 -4.71
C GLY A 91 5.70 -18.70 -6.10
N VAL A 92 4.86 -19.41 -6.83
CA VAL A 92 4.40 -19.00 -8.16
C VAL A 92 2.88 -18.94 -8.15
N LEU A 93 2.33 -17.75 -8.46
CA LEU A 93 0.91 -17.56 -8.66
C LEU A 93 0.68 -16.86 -9.99
N GLN A 94 -0.24 -17.39 -10.80
CA GLN A 94 -0.59 -16.85 -12.13
C GLN A 94 0.64 -16.62 -13.03
N GLY A 95 1.61 -17.55 -12.99
CA GLY A 95 2.83 -17.50 -13.79
C GLY A 95 3.90 -16.51 -13.31
N THR A 96 3.73 -15.91 -12.13
CA THR A 96 4.66 -14.94 -11.56
C THR A 96 5.30 -15.50 -10.29
N LYS A 97 6.62 -15.56 -10.26
CA LYS A 97 7.38 -15.87 -9.04
C LYS A 97 7.46 -14.62 -8.16
N SER A 98 6.93 -14.74 -6.94
CA SER A 98 6.90 -13.66 -5.95
C SER A 98 6.66 -14.24 -4.56
N TYR A 99 6.37 -13.40 -3.57
CA TYR A 99 5.83 -13.85 -2.30
C TYR A 99 4.34 -14.14 -2.42
N VAL A 100 3.93 -15.29 -1.92
CA VAL A 100 2.56 -15.80 -1.98
C VAL A 100 2.18 -16.33 -0.61
N MET A 101 0.97 -16.05 -0.15
CA MET A 101 0.45 -16.66 1.07
C MET A 101 0.09 -18.13 0.77
N GLN A 102 0.69 -19.04 1.53
CA GLN A 102 0.55 -20.46 1.39
C GLN A 102 0.24 -21.11 2.73
N ASP A 103 -0.64 -22.09 2.71
CA ASP A 103 -0.91 -22.96 3.86
C ASP A 103 0.20 -24.00 4.09
N ALA A 104 -0.01 -24.92 5.03
CA ALA A 104 0.97 -25.95 5.38
C ALA A 104 1.24 -26.93 4.23
N ASP A 105 0.25 -27.13 3.35
CA ASP A 105 0.33 -28.04 2.20
C ASP A 105 0.88 -27.33 0.94
N GLY A 106 1.25 -26.06 1.05
CA GLY A 106 1.76 -25.25 -0.05
C GLY A 106 0.69 -24.75 -1.01
N GLN A 107 -0.59 -24.88 -0.66
CA GLN A 107 -1.69 -24.33 -1.44
C GLN A 107 -1.83 -22.83 -1.14
N ILE A 108 -2.47 -22.10 -2.04
CA ILE A 108 -2.77 -20.69 -1.83
C ILE A 108 -3.69 -20.56 -0.62
N ALA A 109 -3.22 -19.85 0.39
CA ALA A 109 -4.01 -19.60 1.59
C ALA A 109 -5.20 -18.67 1.28
N LEU A 110 -6.29 -18.85 2.01
CA LEU A 110 -7.39 -17.90 2.00
C LEU A 110 -6.90 -16.59 2.60
N THR A 111 -7.28 -15.49 1.96
CA THR A 111 -6.98 -14.14 2.41
C THR A 111 -8.23 -13.43 2.88
N HIS A 112 -8.05 -12.36 3.63
CA HIS A 112 -9.14 -11.48 4.04
C HIS A 112 -8.69 -10.03 4.08
N SER A 113 -9.52 -9.15 3.55
CA SER A 113 -9.48 -7.70 3.75
C SER A 113 -10.86 -7.12 3.54
N ILE A 114 -11.22 -6.11 4.32
CA ILE A 114 -12.40 -5.26 4.07
C ILE A 114 -12.30 -4.56 2.70
N SER A 115 -11.09 -4.35 2.23
CA SER A 115 -10.79 -3.78 0.91
C SER A 115 -10.62 -4.87 -0.13
N ALA A 116 -11.56 -4.97 -1.07
CA ALA A 116 -11.50 -5.98 -2.14
C ALA A 116 -10.22 -5.87 -2.99
N GLY A 117 -9.68 -4.65 -3.19
CA GLY A 117 -8.47 -4.44 -3.98
C GLY A 117 -7.18 -4.86 -3.27
N LEU A 118 -7.21 -5.06 -1.95
CA LEU A 118 -6.07 -5.56 -1.16
C LEU A 118 -6.21 -7.03 -0.77
N ASP A 119 -7.38 -7.64 -0.97
CA ASP A 119 -7.64 -9.05 -0.67
C ASP A 119 -7.04 -9.94 -1.77
N TYR A 120 -5.73 -10.13 -1.73
CA TYR A 120 -4.98 -10.86 -2.74
C TYR A 120 -3.78 -11.59 -2.13
N ALA A 121 -3.63 -12.86 -2.44
CA ALA A 121 -2.63 -13.73 -1.82
C ALA A 121 -1.18 -13.50 -2.28
N SER A 122 -0.94 -12.68 -3.32
CA SER A 122 0.39 -12.44 -3.85
C SER A 122 0.67 -10.95 -4.00
N VAL A 123 1.87 -10.61 -4.47
CA VAL A 123 2.32 -9.24 -4.69
C VAL A 123 3.18 -9.19 -5.96
N GLY A 124 3.30 -8.04 -6.58
CA GLY A 124 4.14 -7.84 -7.76
C GLY A 124 5.60 -8.26 -7.53
N PRO A 125 6.25 -8.92 -8.50
CA PRO A 125 7.61 -9.45 -8.34
C PRO A 125 8.67 -8.36 -8.11
N GLU A 126 8.45 -7.16 -8.62
CA GLU A 126 9.34 -6.02 -8.37
C GLU A 126 9.27 -5.56 -6.91
N HIS A 127 8.09 -5.59 -6.28
CA HIS A 127 7.96 -5.35 -4.84
C HIS A 127 8.74 -6.38 -4.01
N ALA A 128 8.64 -7.65 -4.38
CA ALA A 128 9.40 -8.72 -3.75
C ALA A 128 10.91 -8.48 -3.84
N TRP A 129 11.39 -8.13 -5.03
CA TRP A 129 12.80 -7.84 -5.25
C TRP A 129 13.27 -6.59 -4.48
N LEU A 130 12.51 -5.49 -4.52
CA LEU A 130 12.85 -4.24 -3.80
C LEU A 130 12.90 -4.45 -2.28
N ARG A 131 11.98 -5.25 -1.74
CA ARG A 131 11.99 -5.66 -0.33
C ARG A 131 13.26 -6.44 0.01
N ASP A 132 13.60 -7.43 -0.81
CA ASP A 132 14.77 -8.30 -0.57
C ASP A 132 16.09 -7.53 -0.70
N GLN A 133 16.11 -6.45 -1.49
CA GLN A 133 17.23 -5.49 -1.56
C GLN A 133 17.24 -4.47 -0.40
N GLY A 134 16.25 -4.48 0.47
CA GLY A 134 16.11 -3.50 1.55
C GLY A 134 15.80 -2.07 1.06
N ARG A 135 15.34 -1.91 -0.20
CA ARG A 135 15.01 -0.59 -0.75
C ARG A 135 13.62 -0.11 -0.35
N THR A 136 12.70 -1.03 -0.08
CA THR A 136 11.33 -0.74 0.33
C THR A 136 11.01 -1.41 1.66
N GLU A 137 10.26 -0.71 2.49
CA GLU A 137 9.73 -1.19 3.76
C GLU A 137 8.27 -1.65 3.54
N TYR A 138 7.84 -2.67 4.29
CA TYR A 138 6.44 -3.10 4.27
C TYR A 138 5.91 -3.24 5.67
N THR A 139 4.68 -2.83 5.82
CA THR A 139 3.89 -2.91 7.04
C THR A 139 2.45 -3.25 6.69
N TYR A 140 1.57 -3.27 7.67
CA TYR A 140 0.15 -3.52 7.44
C TYR A 140 -0.73 -2.55 8.26
N ALA A 141 -1.98 -2.45 7.86
CA ALA A 141 -3.06 -1.88 8.66
C ALA A 141 -4.23 -2.88 8.70
N THR A 142 -4.90 -2.98 9.83
CA THR A 142 -6.09 -3.83 9.98
C THR A 142 -7.33 -3.17 9.36
N ASP A 143 -8.40 -3.95 9.22
CA ASP A 143 -9.68 -3.46 8.72
C ASP A 143 -10.23 -2.30 9.59
N ASP A 144 -10.15 -2.44 10.91
CA ASP A 144 -10.56 -1.38 11.85
C ASP A 144 -9.70 -0.12 11.70
N GLU A 145 -8.38 -0.28 11.59
CA GLU A 145 -7.47 0.85 11.37
C GLU A 145 -7.77 1.55 10.03
N ALA A 146 -8.07 0.79 8.98
CA ALA A 146 -8.44 1.35 7.69
C ALA A 146 -9.75 2.15 7.76
N LEU A 147 -10.77 1.66 8.48
CA LEU A 147 -12.01 2.39 8.73
C LEU A 147 -11.78 3.68 9.51
N GLU A 148 -10.90 3.67 10.51
CA GLU A 148 -10.49 4.91 11.20
C GLU A 148 -9.73 5.85 10.24
N GLY A 149 -8.93 5.33 9.31
CA GLY A 149 -8.29 6.11 8.25
C GLY A 149 -9.31 6.81 7.33
N VAL A 150 -10.41 6.13 6.99
CA VAL A 150 -11.54 6.74 6.24
C VAL A 150 -12.14 7.89 7.02
N LYS A 151 -12.49 7.67 8.31
CA LYS A 151 -13.08 8.71 9.18
C LYS A 151 -12.15 9.92 9.31
N LEU A 152 -10.87 9.65 9.55
CA LEU A 152 -9.87 10.69 9.75
C LEU A 152 -9.77 11.61 8.53
N LEU A 153 -9.56 11.04 7.35
CA LEU A 153 -9.38 11.82 6.13
C LEU A 153 -10.68 12.54 5.72
N SER A 154 -11.83 11.86 5.86
CA SER A 154 -13.13 12.48 5.58
C SER A 154 -13.44 13.66 6.49
N ARG A 155 -13.10 13.54 7.77
CA ARG A 155 -13.35 14.60 8.76
C ARG A 155 -12.40 15.79 8.64
N LEU A 156 -11.12 15.55 8.35
CA LEU A 156 -10.11 16.60 8.36
C LEU A 156 -9.94 17.27 6.98
N GLU A 157 -10.08 16.50 5.90
CA GLU A 157 -9.81 16.98 4.54
C GLU A 157 -11.06 16.99 3.64
N GLY A 158 -12.19 16.44 4.10
CA GLY A 158 -13.39 16.32 3.29
C GLY A 158 -13.26 15.30 2.14
N ILE A 159 -12.28 14.40 2.24
CA ILE A 159 -12.00 13.39 1.20
C ILE A 159 -12.43 12.01 1.73
N ILE A 160 -13.29 11.32 0.97
CA ILE A 160 -13.62 9.92 1.23
C ILE A 160 -12.67 9.05 0.42
N PRO A 161 -11.62 8.46 1.02
CA PRO A 161 -10.69 7.62 0.29
C PRO A 161 -11.31 6.25 0.01
N ALA A 162 -10.84 5.56 -1.04
CA ALA A 162 -11.10 4.14 -1.17
C ALA A 162 -10.54 3.37 0.04
N LEU A 163 -11.18 2.25 0.41
CA LEU A 163 -10.71 1.40 1.50
C LEU A 163 -9.26 0.95 1.30
N GLU A 164 -8.83 0.76 0.05
CA GLU A 164 -7.44 0.48 -0.29
C GLU A 164 -6.51 1.57 0.23
N SER A 165 -6.72 2.82 -0.19
CA SER A 165 -5.86 3.94 0.20
C SER A 165 -6.02 4.33 1.67
N ALA A 166 -7.15 4.00 2.29
CA ALA A 166 -7.36 4.19 3.72
C ALA A 166 -6.35 3.42 4.59
N HIS A 167 -5.85 2.26 4.11
CA HIS A 167 -4.76 1.55 4.78
C HIS A 167 -3.47 2.37 4.86
N ALA A 168 -3.15 3.12 3.80
CA ALA A 168 -2.00 4.03 3.81
C ALA A 168 -2.21 5.20 4.79
N VAL A 169 -3.44 5.75 4.85
CA VAL A 169 -3.80 6.80 5.81
C VAL A 169 -3.74 6.28 7.26
N ALA A 170 -4.21 5.06 7.51
CA ALA A 170 -4.13 4.42 8.82
C ALA A 170 -2.68 4.31 9.32
N HIS A 171 -1.75 3.94 8.44
CA HIS A 171 -0.32 3.87 8.81
C HIS A 171 0.25 5.24 9.16
N LEU A 172 -0.24 6.33 8.56
CA LEU A 172 0.19 7.69 8.88
C LEU A 172 0.05 8.02 10.36
N VAL A 173 -1.03 7.56 11.01
CA VAL A 173 -1.28 7.79 12.44
C VAL A 173 -0.15 7.22 13.31
N ARG A 174 0.49 6.14 12.87
CA ARG A 174 1.63 5.52 13.56
C ARG A 174 2.96 6.12 13.14
N LEU A 175 3.10 6.51 11.88
CA LEU A 175 4.37 7.01 11.32
C LEU A 175 4.64 8.47 11.71
N ALA A 176 3.66 9.36 11.54
CA ALA A 176 3.87 10.79 11.72
C ALA A 176 4.40 11.21 13.11
N PRO A 177 3.95 10.59 14.23
CA PRO A 177 4.51 10.91 15.55
C PRO A 177 5.98 10.53 15.74
N GLN A 178 6.53 9.67 14.86
CA GLN A 178 7.91 9.21 14.91
C GLN A 178 8.83 10.08 14.04
N MET A 179 8.28 10.98 13.26
CA MET A 179 9.00 11.87 12.35
C MET A 179 9.09 13.28 12.92
N SER A 180 10.07 14.04 12.47
CA SER A 180 10.19 15.45 12.87
C SER A 180 9.13 16.30 12.17
N LYS A 181 8.85 17.51 12.72
CA LYS A 181 7.85 18.41 12.14
C LYS A 181 8.25 18.98 10.78
N ASP A 182 9.54 18.92 10.44
CA ASP A 182 10.08 19.43 9.19
C ASP A 182 10.14 18.35 8.11
N GLU A 183 9.89 17.07 8.47
CA GLU A 183 9.84 15.97 7.53
C GLU A 183 8.49 15.91 6.80
N ILE A 184 8.53 15.51 5.54
CA ILE A 184 7.38 15.44 4.65
C ILE A 184 7.03 13.99 4.35
N ILE A 185 5.76 13.65 4.58
CA ILE A 185 5.19 12.36 4.17
C ILE A 185 4.28 12.58 2.96
N LEU A 186 4.58 11.90 1.87
CA LEU A 186 3.74 11.86 0.68
C LEU A 186 2.90 10.59 0.70
N ILE A 187 1.57 10.73 0.72
CA ILE A 187 0.64 9.59 0.71
C ILE A 187 0.02 9.45 -0.67
N ASN A 188 0.05 8.24 -1.23
CA ASN A 188 -0.63 7.93 -2.49
C ASN A 188 -2.10 7.60 -2.24
N LEU A 189 -2.99 8.56 -2.44
CA LEU A 189 -4.45 8.33 -2.45
C LEU A 189 -4.88 7.79 -3.80
N SER A 190 -4.69 6.50 -4.00
CA SER A 190 -4.83 5.82 -5.29
C SER A 190 -6.26 5.54 -5.73
N GLY A 191 -7.25 5.81 -4.88
CA GLY A 191 -8.65 5.56 -5.21
C GLY A 191 -9.63 6.38 -4.38
N ARG A 192 -10.84 6.56 -4.95
CA ARG A 192 -11.97 7.25 -4.32
C ARG A 192 -12.89 6.25 -3.62
N GLY A 193 -13.52 6.68 -2.51
CA GLY A 193 -14.31 5.82 -1.63
C GLY A 193 -15.79 5.71 -1.96
N ASP A 194 -16.31 6.39 -2.96
CA ASP A 194 -17.73 6.32 -3.34
C ASP A 194 -18.18 4.89 -3.71
N LYS A 195 -17.29 4.09 -4.27
CA LYS A 195 -17.52 2.66 -4.54
C LYS A 195 -17.67 1.81 -3.27
N ASP A 196 -17.12 2.26 -2.15
CA ASP A 196 -17.02 1.51 -0.90
C ASP A 196 -18.06 1.93 0.15
N LEU A 197 -18.91 2.93 -0.17
CA LEU A 197 -19.87 3.49 0.80
C LEU A 197 -20.77 2.43 1.41
N GLY A 198 -21.23 1.45 0.64
CA GLY A 198 -22.05 0.35 1.15
C GLY A 198 -21.33 -0.46 2.24
N THR A 199 -20.07 -0.78 2.03
CA THR A 199 -19.23 -1.49 3.01
C THR A 199 -18.94 -0.60 4.22
N ILE A 200 -18.53 0.64 3.99
CA ILE A 200 -18.22 1.62 5.05
C ILE A 200 -19.43 1.83 5.96
N MET A 201 -20.61 2.05 5.40
CA MET A 201 -21.84 2.24 6.16
C MET A 201 -22.23 1.00 6.97
N LYS A 202 -22.05 -0.18 6.40
CA LYS A 202 -22.35 -1.45 7.10
C LYS A 202 -21.43 -1.64 8.31
N GLU A 203 -20.14 -1.39 8.18
CA GLU A 203 -19.15 -1.65 9.22
C GLU A 203 -19.10 -0.54 10.27
N LEU A 204 -19.36 0.72 9.91
CA LEU A 204 -19.41 1.82 10.88
C LEU A 204 -20.75 1.94 11.59
N GLY A 205 -21.76 1.17 11.18
CA GLY A 205 -23.13 1.33 11.65
C GLY A 205 -23.79 2.56 11.02
N ASN A 206 -25.12 2.67 11.18
CA ASN A 206 -25.81 3.88 10.81
C ASN A 206 -25.34 5.01 11.76
N LEU A 207 -24.48 5.88 11.27
CA LEU A 207 -24.09 7.11 11.94
C LEU A 207 -25.28 8.04 12.08
#